data_f552b213c8a15f23af04113f787d737f
#
_entry.id   f552b213c8a15f23af04113f787d737f
#
_cell.length_a   1.000
_cell.length_b   1.000
_cell.length_c   1.000
_cell.angle_alpha   90.00
_cell.angle_beta   90.00
_cell.angle_gamma   90.00
#
_symmetry.space_group_name_H-M   'P 1'
#
loop_
_entity.id
_entity.type
_entity.pdbx_description
1 polymer ?
#
loop_
_entity_poly.entity_id
_entity_poly.type
_entity_poly.pdbx_seq_one_letter_code
_entity_poly.pdbx_strand_id
1 'polypeptide(L)'
;MATIEAIHTATIQVLLADGVGRLTTTRVSERAGVSVGTMYQYYPHKQALLFAIVERQLDLIVRAMLEAAERLEGCDLRTVSDGLATAWLDAKMADLVSSRAIYAIAAEFDLAELMSRAKNLMVEAISPLLRAIPDARFADPDVTAFMLAALLGGTVRVVMEAGSSEDDLERLRQELPRACLGYLKMSACPLCPSDE
;
A
#
# COMPACT_ATOMS: atom_id res chain seq x y z
N MET A 1 -11.66 -10.84 18.55
CA MET A 1 -11.66 -10.06 17.28
C MET A 1 -12.35 -8.71 17.44
N ALA A 2 -13.57 -8.60 17.97
CA ALA A 2 -14.26 -7.30 18.14
C ALA A 2 -13.46 -6.26 18.95
N THR A 3 -12.74 -6.66 19.99
CA THR A 3 -11.95 -5.76 20.86
C THR A 3 -10.76 -5.13 20.12
N ILE A 4 -10.02 -5.90 19.32
CA ILE A 4 -8.88 -5.39 18.54
C ILE A 4 -9.38 -4.40 17.49
N GLU A 5 -10.49 -4.71 16.82
CA GLU A 5 -11.13 -3.82 15.83
C GLU A 5 -11.56 -2.49 16.46
N ALA A 6 -12.19 -2.54 17.63
CA ALA A 6 -12.57 -1.34 18.38
C ALA A 6 -11.34 -0.48 18.77
N ILE A 7 -10.26 -1.13 19.23
CA ILE A 7 -9.00 -0.45 19.55
C ILE A 7 -8.39 0.20 18.30
N HIS A 8 -8.33 -0.50 17.18
CA HIS A 8 -7.77 0.03 15.93
C HIS A 8 -8.58 1.24 15.43
N THR A 9 -9.91 1.11 15.37
CA THR A 9 -10.79 2.21 14.96
C THR A 9 -10.63 3.43 15.88
N ALA A 10 -10.63 3.22 17.19
CA ALA A 10 -10.43 4.29 18.17
C ALA A 10 -9.04 4.94 18.02
N THR A 11 -7.99 4.14 17.76
CA THR A 11 -6.63 4.65 17.53
C THR A 11 -6.59 5.60 16.35
N ILE A 12 -7.15 5.21 15.21
CA ILE A 12 -7.20 6.04 14.01
C ILE A 12 -7.97 7.33 14.28
N GLN A 13 -9.12 7.24 14.95
CA GLN A 13 -9.93 8.43 15.31
C GLN A 13 -9.16 9.41 16.21
N VAL A 14 -8.48 8.91 17.26
CA VAL A 14 -7.67 9.75 18.17
C VAL A 14 -6.46 10.33 17.42
N LEU A 15 -5.81 9.53 16.59
CA LEU A 15 -4.66 9.96 15.80
C LEU A 15 -5.00 11.12 14.87
N LEU A 16 -6.12 11.03 14.13
CA LEU A 16 -6.52 12.06 13.19
C LEU A 16 -7.09 13.31 13.86
N ALA A 17 -7.73 13.16 15.03
CA ALA A 17 -8.26 14.29 15.78
C ALA A 17 -7.18 15.08 16.54
N ASP A 18 -6.23 14.38 17.16
CA ASP A 18 -5.31 14.96 18.14
C ASP A 18 -3.83 14.92 17.70
N GLY A 19 -3.52 14.17 16.65
CA GLY A 19 -2.15 13.90 16.19
C GLY A 19 -1.43 12.85 17.01
N VAL A 20 -0.31 12.37 16.48
CA VAL A 20 0.53 11.32 17.09
C VAL A 20 1.04 11.75 18.47
N GLY A 21 1.47 13.00 18.61
CA GLY A 21 2.04 13.51 19.87
C GLY A 21 1.09 13.39 21.06
N ARG A 22 -0.20 13.66 20.87
CA ARG A 22 -1.23 13.63 21.93
C ARG A 22 -1.95 12.29 22.06
N LEU A 23 -1.71 11.34 21.18
CA LEU A 23 -2.25 9.99 21.28
C LEU A 23 -1.60 9.25 22.48
N THR A 24 -2.44 8.72 23.38
CA THR A 24 -2.04 7.84 24.49
C THR A 24 -2.90 6.59 24.52
N THR A 25 -2.36 5.50 25.05
CA THR A 25 -3.11 4.23 25.20
C THR A 25 -4.35 4.40 26.08
N THR A 26 -4.30 5.29 27.08
CA THR A 26 -5.46 5.63 27.94
C THR A 26 -6.57 6.28 27.12
N ARG A 27 -6.28 7.30 26.31
CA ARG A 27 -7.29 7.96 25.45
C ARG A 27 -7.89 7.00 24.43
N VAL A 28 -7.04 6.11 23.88
CA VAL A 28 -7.53 5.09 22.95
C VAL A 28 -8.44 4.10 23.67
N SER A 29 -8.07 3.63 24.87
CA SER A 29 -8.91 2.68 25.62
C SER A 29 -10.27 3.27 26.00
N GLU A 30 -10.32 4.53 26.44
CA GLU A 30 -11.55 5.27 26.69
C GLU A 30 -12.42 5.36 25.45
N ARG A 31 -11.83 5.73 24.31
CA ARG A 31 -12.54 5.86 23.03
C ARG A 31 -13.02 4.53 22.48
N ALA A 32 -12.26 3.45 22.71
CA ALA A 32 -12.61 2.08 22.29
C ALA A 32 -13.63 1.41 23.22
N GLY A 33 -13.93 2.00 24.38
CA GLY A 33 -14.80 1.40 25.37
C GLY A 33 -14.19 0.15 26.04
N VAL A 34 -12.86 0.09 26.17
CA VAL A 34 -12.15 -1.01 26.81
C VAL A 34 -11.38 -0.54 28.04
N SER A 35 -11.10 -1.46 28.97
CA SER A 35 -10.27 -1.10 30.12
C SER A 35 -8.81 -0.85 29.69
N VAL A 36 -8.10 0.01 30.43
CA VAL A 36 -6.66 0.23 30.21
C VAL A 36 -5.89 -1.08 30.39
N GLY A 37 -6.29 -1.95 31.31
CA GLY A 37 -5.71 -3.29 31.50
C GLY A 37 -5.89 -4.17 30.24
N THR A 38 -7.08 -4.15 29.63
CA THR A 38 -7.33 -4.83 28.37
C THR A 38 -6.44 -4.29 27.24
N MET A 39 -6.29 -2.97 27.16
CA MET A 39 -5.41 -2.34 26.16
C MET A 39 -3.97 -2.89 26.28
N TYR A 40 -3.41 -2.92 27.49
CA TYR A 40 -2.04 -3.39 27.72
C TYR A 40 -1.84 -4.90 27.48
N GLN A 41 -2.90 -5.69 27.53
CA GLN A 41 -2.82 -7.12 27.13
C GLN A 41 -2.54 -7.28 25.64
N TYR A 42 -3.03 -6.38 24.78
CA TYR A 42 -2.82 -6.43 23.34
C TYR A 42 -1.61 -5.62 22.89
N TYR A 43 -1.42 -4.43 23.48
CA TYR A 43 -0.39 -3.47 23.06
C TYR A 43 0.33 -2.92 24.30
N PRO A 44 1.57 -3.36 24.55
CA PRO A 44 2.32 -2.99 25.78
C PRO A 44 2.67 -1.49 25.83
N HIS A 45 2.70 -0.82 24.70
CA HIS A 45 2.99 0.61 24.61
C HIS A 45 2.42 1.21 23.30
N LYS A 46 2.37 2.55 23.25
CA LYS A 46 1.85 3.34 22.12
C LYS A 46 2.47 2.93 20.78
N GLN A 47 3.79 2.75 20.73
CA GLN A 47 4.49 2.40 19.50
C GLN A 47 4.04 1.03 18.95
N ALA A 48 3.90 0.01 19.81
CA ALA A 48 3.41 -1.30 19.40
C ALA A 48 1.99 -1.21 18.79
N LEU A 49 1.12 -0.39 19.37
CA LEU A 49 -0.21 -0.14 18.83
C LEU A 49 -0.16 0.53 17.47
N LEU A 50 0.64 1.58 17.30
CA LEU A 50 0.76 2.32 16.03
C LEU A 50 1.37 1.44 14.94
N PHE A 51 2.38 0.64 15.26
CA PHE A 51 2.99 -0.29 14.31
C PHE A 51 2.00 -1.37 13.86
N ALA A 52 1.17 -1.91 14.76
CA ALA A 52 0.14 -2.87 14.41
C ALA A 52 -0.92 -2.27 13.45
N ILE A 53 -1.26 -0.99 13.60
CA ILE A 53 -2.13 -0.27 12.65
C ILE A 53 -1.49 -0.20 11.26
N VAL A 54 -0.21 0.17 11.20
CA VAL A 54 0.53 0.26 9.93
C VAL A 54 0.66 -1.12 9.27
N GLU A 55 1.09 -2.13 10.04
CA GLU A 55 1.26 -3.51 9.55
C GLU A 55 -0.03 -4.05 8.95
N ARG A 56 -1.15 -3.93 9.68
CA ARG A 56 -2.46 -4.34 9.19
C ARG A 56 -2.83 -3.69 7.86
N GLN A 57 -2.62 -2.40 7.73
CA GLN A 57 -2.96 -1.67 6.50
C GLN A 57 -2.04 -2.06 5.34
N LEU A 58 -0.76 -2.26 5.60
CA LEU A 58 0.18 -2.76 4.60
C LEU A 58 -0.20 -4.18 4.14
N ASP A 59 -0.60 -5.05 5.05
CA ASP A 59 -1.06 -6.40 4.74
C ASP A 59 -2.31 -6.41 3.83
N LEU A 60 -3.26 -5.50 4.05
CA LEU A 60 -4.44 -5.36 3.19
C LEU A 60 -4.04 -4.96 1.77
N ILE A 61 -3.11 -4.02 1.64
CA ILE A 61 -2.61 -3.56 0.34
C ILE A 61 -1.84 -4.67 -0.39
N VAL A 62 -0.94 -5.35 0.32
CA VAL A 62 -0.16 -6.46 -0.24
C VAL A 62 -1.10 -7.57 -0.72
N ARG A 63 -2.11 -7.95 0.05
CA ARG A 63 -3.11 -8.95 -0.37
C ARG A 63 -3.84 -8.52 -1.63
N ALA A 64 -4.30 -7.28 -1.72
CA ALA A 64 -4.96 -6.78 -2.92
C ALA A 64 -4.05 -6.87 -4.15
N MET A 65 -2.75 -6.62 -3.99
CA MET A 65 -1.77 -6.75 -5.08
C MET A 65 -1.49 -8.20 -5.47
N LEU A 66 -1.40 -9.11 -4.49
CA LEU A 66 -1.28 -10.56 -4.75
C LEU A 66 -2.48 -11.09 -5.52
N GLU A 67 -3.70 -10.77 -5.07
CA GLU A 67 -4.94 -11.16 -5.75
C GLU A 67 -5.05 -10.56 -7.15
N ALA A 68 -4.56 -9.33 -7.36
CA ALA A 68 -4.49 -8.72 -8.67
C ALA A 68 -3.50 -9.44 -9.57
N ALA A 69 -2.31 -9.79 -9.06
CA ALA A 69 -1.30 -10.52 -9.82
C ALA A 69 -1.82 -11.90 -10.30
N GLU A 70 -2.52 -12.64 -9.44
CA GLU A 70 -3.15 -13.92 -9.81
C GLU A 70 -4.20 -13.73 -10.91
N ARG A 71 -5.06 -12.73 -10.82
CA ARG A 71 -6.10 -12.46 -11.84
C ARG A 71 -5.55 -12.02 -13.19
N LEU A 72 -4.36 -11.41 -13.20
CA LEU A 72 -3.73 -10.82 -14.38
C LEU A 72 -2.73 -11.77 -15.05
N GLU A 73 -2.54 -12.98 -14.54
CA GLU A 73 -1.63 -13.96 -15.13
C GLU A 73 -2.01 -14.27 -16.59
N GLY A 74 -1.02 -14.21 -17.49
CA GLY A 74 -1.22 -14.44 -18.92
C GLY A 74 -1.89 -13.30 -19.70
N CYS A 75 -2.24 -12.19 -19.05
CA CYS A 75 -2.75 -11.00 -19.73
C CYS A 75 -1.62 -10.23 -20.45
N ASP A 76 -2.02 -9.40 -21.42
CA ASP A 76 -1.10 -8.51 -22.14
C ASP A 76 -0.55 -7.38 -21.23
N LEU A 77 0.54 -6.76 -21.70
CA LEU A 77 1.25 -5.72 -20.96
C LEU A 77 0.34 -4.57 -20.51
N ARG A 78 -0.58 -4.13 -21.38
CA ARG A 78 -1.51 -3.05 -21.06
C ARG A 78 -2.46 -3.45 -19.93
N THR A 79 -3.09 -4.61 -20.06
CA THR A 79 -4.05 -5.16 -19.09
C THR A 79 -3.37 -5.36 -17.73
N VAL A 80 -2.14 -5.89 -17.70
CA VAL A 80 -1.35 -6.04 -16.47
C VAL A 80 -1.04 -4.68 -15.84
N SER A 81 -0.58 -3.71 -16.63
CA SER A 81 -0.28 -2.37 -16.13
C SER A 81 -1.49 -1.67 -15.52
N ASP A 82 -2.59 -1.63 -16.27
CA ASP A 82 -3.82 -0.96 -15.84
C ASP A 82 -4.43 -1.68 -14.62
N GLY A 83 -4.41 -3.01 -14.60
CA GLY A 83 -4.93 -3.81 -13.51
C GLY A 83 -4.14 -3.64 -12.21
N LEU A 84 -2.81 -3.63 -12.24
CA LEU A 84 -1.98 -3.40 -11.05
C LEU A 84 -2.15 -1.99 -10.50
N ALA A 85 -2.15 -0.96 -11.37
CA ALA A 85 -2.34 0.41 -10.95
C ALA A 85 -3.74 0.63 -10.32
N THR A 86 -4.77 0.04 -10.93
CA THR A 86 -6.15 0.09 -10.40
C THR A 86 -6.25 -0.61 -9.05
N ALA A 87 -5.74 -1.84 -8.93
CA ALA A 87 -5.77 -2.59 -7.67
C ALA A 87 -5.07 -1.85 -6.53
N TRP A 88 -3.91 -1.22 -6.83
CA TRP A 88 -3.20 -0.39 -5.87
C TRP A 88 -4.02 0.81 -5.41
N LEU A 89 -4.58 1.56 -6.37
CA LEU A 89 -5.40 2.74 -6.07
C LEU A 89 -6.65 2.37 -5.28
N ASP A 90 -7.35 1.32 -5.68
CA ASP A 90 -8.56 0.87 -4.99
C ASP A 90 -8.24 0.43 -3.55
N ALA A 91 -7.16 -0.33 -3.33
CA ALA A 91 -6.74 -0.72 -1.99
C ALA A 91 -6.39 0.48 -1.10
N LYS A 92 -5.76 1.52 -1.67
CA LYS A 92 -5.42 2.75 -0.94
C LYS A 92 -6.63 3.64 -0.68
N MET A 93 -7.59 3.67 -1.59
CA MET A 93 -8.76 4.54 -1.51
C MET A 93 -9.95 3.89 -0.80
N ALA A 94 -9.96 2.56 -0.65
CA ALA A 94 -11.01 1.85 0.09
C ALA A 94 -11.14 2.35 1.54
N ASP A 95 -10.03 2.75 2.15
CA ASP A 95 -9.98 3.40 3.46
C ASP A 95 -8.94 4.52 3.47
N LEU A 96 -9.32 5.69 2.95
CA LEU A 96 -8.48 6.89 2.94
C LEU A 96 -8.09 7.35 4.34
N VAL A 97 -8.97 7.14 5.31
CA VAL A 97 -8.76 7.53 6.71
C VAL A 97 -7.59 6.76 7.30
N SER A 98 -7.60 5.43 7.18
CA SER A 98 -6.51 4.58 7.61
C SER A 98 -5.24 4.80 6.76
N SER A 99 -5.38 5.02 5.45
CA SER A 99 -4.24 5.33 4.58
C SER A 99 -3.52 6.60 5.00
N ARG A 100 -4.24 7.68 5.35
CA ARG A 100 -3.66 8.92 5.90
C ARG A 100 -2.99 8.70 7.24
N ALA A 101 -3.55 7.86 8.10
CA ALA A 101 -2.99 7.56 9.42
C ALA A 101 -1.57 6.98 9.33
N ILE A 102 -1.27 6.14 8.31
CA ILE A 102 0.08 5.61 8.08
C ILE A 102 1.09 6.73 7.88
N TYR A 103 0.77 7.71 7.03
CA TYR A 103 1.71 8.80 6.73
C TYR A 103 1.92 9.71 7.94
N ALA A 104 0.88 9.94 8.75
CA ALA A 104 1.01 10.66 10.01
C ALA A 104 1.94 9.91 11.00
N ILE A 105 1.84 8.57 11.07
CA ILE A 105 2.72 7.74 11.91
C ILE A 105 4.15 7.76 11.36
N ALA A 106 4.31 7.63 10.04
CA ALA A 106 5.62 7.62 9.36
C ALA A 106 6.40 8.93 9.52
N ALA A 107 5.71 10.05 9.77
CA ALA A 107 6.36 11.33 10.04
C ALA A 107 7.07 11.38 11.41
N GLU A 108 6.66 10.52 12.37
CA GLU A 108 7.19 10.54 13.75
C GLU A 108 7.92 9.25 14.14
N PHE A 109 7.71 8.15 13.42
CA PHE A 109 8.34 6.86 13.71
C PHE A 109 9.05 6.31 12.48
N ASP A 110 10.17 5.64 12.71
CA ASP A 110 10.86 4.89 11.66
C ASP A 110 10.05 3.62 11.31
N LEU A 111 9.51 3.60 10.11
CA LEU A 111 8.75 2.48 9.54
C LEU A 111 9.54 1.75 8.43
N ALA A 112 10.84 2.01 8.29
CA ALA A 112 11.64 1.51 7.16
C ALA A 112 11.56 -0.01 7.02
N GLU A 113 11.60 -0.76 8.12
CA GLU A 113 11.51 -2.22 8.11
C GLU A 113 10.14 -2.71 7.60
N LEU A 114 9.04 -2.15 8.13
CA LEU A 114 7.68 -2.49 7.70
C LEU A 114 7.45 -2.16 6.22
N MET A 115 7.89 -0.98 5.79
CA MET A 115 7.77 -0.55 4.39
C MET A 115 8.63 -1.40 3.46
N SER A 116 9.85 -1.77 3.87
CA SER A 116 10.73 -2.64 3.09
C SER A 116 10.15 -4.04 2.93
N ARG A 117 9.58 -4.61 4.00
CA ARG A 117 8.90 -5.91 3.96
C ARG A 117 7.72 -5.88 3.00
N ALA A 118 6.83 -4.89 3.11
CA ALA A 118 5.68 -4.76 2.21
C ALA A 118 6.11 -4.60 0.74
N LYS A 119 7.13 -3.76 0.47
CA LYS A 119 7.72 -3.60 -0.87
C LYS A 119 8.26 -4.92 -1.42
N ASN A 120 8.99 -5.69 -0.62
CA ASN A 120 9.56 -6.97 -1.06
C ASN A 120 8.45 -7.97 -1.44
N LEU A 121 7.40 -8.08 -0.63
CA LEU A 121 6.23 -8.91 -0.95
C LEU A 121 5.54 -8.48 -2.26
N MET A 122 5.48 -7.18 -2.53
CA MET A 122 4.97 -6.69 -3.82
C MET A 122 5.87 -7.07 -4.99
N VAL A 123 7.18 -6.95 -4.84
CA VAL A 123 8.14 -7.37 -5.88
C VAL A 123 8.02 -8.87 -6.15
N GLU A 124 7.92 -9.69 -5.10
CA GLU A 124 7.73 -11.14 -5.20
C GLU A 124 6.42 -11.51 -5.92
N ALA A 125 5.37 -10.71 -5.76
CA ALA A 125 4.10 -10.90 -6.47
C ALA A 125 4.15 -10.46 -7.94
N ILE A 126 4.76 -9.30 -8.22
CA ILE A 126 4.75 -8.68 -9.54
C ILE A 126 5.78 -9.32 -10.47
N SER A 127 6.93 -9.73 -9.97
CA SER A 127 8.02 -10.23 -10.82
C SER A 127 7.65 -11.49 -11.63
N PRO A 128 7.01 -12.52 -11.06
CA PRO A 128 6.52 -13.67 -11.85
C PRO A 128 5.48 -13.26 -12.89
N LEU A 129 4.58 -12.33 -12.54
CA LEU A 129 3.57 -11.81 -13.45
C LEU A 129 4.21 -11.14 -14.69
N LEU A 130 5.26 -10.33 -14.49
CA LEU A 130 6.00 -9.70 -15.60
C LEU A 130 6.68 -10.72 -16.50
N ARG A 131 7.15 -11.86 -15.95
CA ARG A 131 7.74 -12.95 -16.75
C ARG A 131 6.70 -13.68 -17.60
N ALA A 132 5.43 -13.70 -17.18
CA ALA A 132 4.33 -14.39 -17.83
C ALA A 132 3.63 -13.55 -18.92
N ILE A 133 3.97 -12.26 -19.08
CA ILE A 133 3.35 -11.39 -20.08
C ILE A 133 3.67 -11.92 -21.50
N PRO A 134 2.65 -12.19 -22.35
CA PRO A 134 2.88 -12.79 -23.67
C PRO A 134 3.51 -11.83 -24.68
N ASP A 135 3.18 -10.55 -24.62
CA ASP A 135 3.54 -9.51 -25.61
C ASP A 135 4.71 -8.61 -25.16
N ALA A 136 5.39 -8.92 -24.06
CA ALA A 136 6.55 -8.18 -23.58
C ALA A 136 7.60 -9.10 -22.96
N ARG A 137 8.87 -8.66 -23.00
CA ARG A 137 9.98 -9.30 -22.29
C ARG A 137 10.77 -8.22 -21.57
N PHE A 138 11.28 -8.53 -20.40
CA PHE A 138 12.09 -7.62 -19.58
C PHE A 138 13.46 -8.21 -19.32
N ALA A 139 14.52 -7.41 -19.49
CA ALA A 139 15.89 -7.86 -19.22
C ALA A 139 16.07 -8.30 -17.76
N ASP A 140 15.46 -7.57 -16.84
CA ASP A 140 15.42 -7.89 -15.41
C ASP A 140 14.01 -7.62 -14.85
N PRO A 141 13.14 -8.64 -14.79
CA PRO A 141 11.79 -8.50 -14.25
C PRO A 141 11.75 -8.11 -12.76
N ASP A 142 12.78 -8.46 -11.97
CA ASP A 142 12.84 -8.14 -10.53
C ASP A 142 13.12 -6.64 -10.34
N VAL A 143 14.05 -6.07 -11.10
CA VAL A 143 14.31 -4.63 -11.13
C VAL A 143 13.09 -3.88 -11.66
N THR A 144 12.43 -4.40 -12.70
CA THR A 144 11.22 -3.79 -13.27
C THR A 144 10.08 -3.78 -12.25
N ALA A 145 9.87 -4.90 -11.53
CA ALA A 145 8.87 -5.01 -10.46
C ALA A 145 9.18 -4.06 -9.30
N PHE A 146 10.45 -3.96 -8.89
CA PHE A 146 10.89 -3.01 -7.86
C PHE A 146 10.56 -1.57 -8.24
N MET A 147 10.89 -1.15 -9.46
CA MET A 147 10.62 0.21 -9.92
C MET A 147 9.13 0.49 -10.05
N LEU A 148 8.34 -0.50 -10.51
CA LEU A 148 6.90 -0.38 -10.56
C LEU A 148 6.29 -0.22 -9.16
N ALA A 149 6.72 -1.02 -8.18
CA ALA A 149 6.31 -0.89 -6.79
C ALA A 149 6.69 0.47 -6.19
N ALA A 150 7.88 0.99 -6.51
CA ALA A 150 8.33 2.31 -6.08
C ALA A 150 7.49 3.43 -6.72
N LEU A 151 7.15 3.31 -8.00
CA LEU A 151 6.29 4.27 -8.71
C LEU A 151 4.88 4.31 -8.09
N LEU A 152 4.26 3.15 -7.86
CA LEU A 152 2.97 3.02 -7.22
C LEU A 152 2.97 3.63 -5.81
N GLY A 153 3.96 3.29 -4.99
CA GLY A 153 4.07 3.76 -3.61
C GLY A 153 4.38 5.25 -3.50
N GLY A 154 5.33 5.73 -4.29
CA GLY A 154 5.83 7.10 -4.24
C GLY A 154 4.81 8.14 -4.69
N THR A 155 4.10 7.87 -5.79
CA THR A 155 3.07 8.78 -6.31
C THR A 155 1.89 8.95 -5.36
N VAL A 156 1.41 7.84 -4.80
CA VAL A 156 0.32 7.89 -3.80
C VAL A 156 0.76 8.61 -2.54
N ARG A 157 2.00 8.41 -2.09
CA ARG A 157 2.55 9.07 -0.91
C ARG A 157 2.48 10.59 -1.04
N VAL A 158 2.95 11.14 -2.17
CA VAL A 158 2.94 12.59 -2.41
C VAL A 158 1.53 13.18 -2.28
N VAL A 159 0.52 12.51 -2.87
CA VAL A 159 -0.87 12.98 -2.81
C VAL A 159 -1.43 12.87 -1.40
N MET A 160 -1.13 11.78 -0.68
CA MET A 160 -1.62 11.56 0.69
C MET A 160 -1.01 12.56 1.69
N GLU A 161 0.27 12.87 1.58
CA GLU A 161 0.96 13.86 2.42
C GLU A 161 0.48 15.29 2.13
N ALA A 162 0.09 15.61 0.89
CA ALA A 162 -0.45 16.91 0.48
C ALA A 162 -1.92 17.16 0.91
N GLY A 163 -2.56 16.20 1.57
CA GLY A 163 -3.93 16.36 2.08
C GLY A 163 -5.02 15.71 1.24
N SER A 164 -4.69 15.06 0.11
CA SER A 164 -5.59 14.22 -0.72
C SER A 164 -6.88 14.94 -1.13
N SER A 165 -6.80 16.03 -1.88
CA SER A 165 -7.99 16.65 -2.46
C SER A 165 -8.68 15.68 -3.43
N GLU A 166 -9.99 15.83 -3.65
CA GLU A 166 -10.73 14.99 -4.62
C GLU A 166 -10.12 15.12 -6.02
N ASP A 167 -9.71 16.33 -6.41
CA ASP A 167 -9.07 16.59 -7.70
C ASP A 167 -7.73 15.86 -7.84
N ASP A 168 -6.91 15.81 -6.80
CA ASP A 168 -5.62 15.12 -6.83
C ASP A 168 -5.80 13.60 -6.87
N LEU A 169 -6.81 13.07 -6.16
CA LEU A 169 -7.15 11.66 -6.22
C LEU A 169 -7.66 11.25 -7.60
N GLU A 170 -8.48 12.09 -8.23
CA GLU A 170 -8.97 11.85 -9.59
C GLU A 170 -7.84 11.92 -10.62
N ARG A 171 -6.95 12.91 -10.54
CA ARG A 171 -5.73 12.98 -11.37
C ARG A 171 -4.87 11.74 -11.20
N LEU A 172 -4.70 11.27 -9.96
CA LEU A 172 -3.92 10.07 -9.68
C LEU A 172 -4.54 8.82 -10.33
N ARG A 173 -5.88 8.69 -10.30
CA ARG A 173 -6.61 7.61 -10.98
C ARG A 173 -6.38 7.60 -12.49
N GLN A 174 -6.29 8.77 -13.10
CA GLN A 174 -6.10 8.90 -14.54
C GLN A 174 -4.65 8.72 -14.97
N GLU A 175 -3.70 9.29 -14.21
CA GLU A 175 -2.30 9.37 -14.63
C GLU A 175 -1.43 8.21 -14.15
N LEU A 176 -1.74 7.58 -13.02
CA LEU A 176 -0.92 6.48 -12.49
C LEU A 176 -0.90 5.26 -13.44
N PRO A 177 -2.03 4.79 -14.00
CA PRO A 177 -2.00 3.70 -15.00
C PRO A 177 -1.17 4.07 -16.23
N ARG A 178 -1.25 5.31 -16.71
CA ARG A 178 -0.46 5.82 -17.84
C ARG A 178 1.03 5.83 -17.55
N ALA A 179 1.41 6.28 -16.35
CA ALA A 179 2.80 6.30 -15.92
C ALA A 179 3.37 4.88 -15.79
N CYS A 180 2.61 3.96 -15.20
CA CYS A 180 2.98 2.54 -15.10
C CYS A 180 3.17 1.92 -16.50
N LEU A 181 2.21 2.12 -17.41
CA LEU A 181 2.29 1.61 -18.77
C LEU A 181 3.46 2.22 -19.53
N GLY A 182 3.71 3.52 -19.40
CA GLY A 182 4.85 4.20 -20.01
C GLY A 182 6.17 3.60 -19.54
N TYR A 183 6.33 3.42 -18.23
CA TYR A 183 7.51 2.79 -17.65
C TYR A 183 7.70 1.35 -18.17
N LEU A 184 6.67 0.51 -18.11
CA LEU A 184 6.74 -0.88 -18.56
C LEU A 184 7.06 -1.00 -20.05
N LYS A 185 6.46 -0.17 -20.91
CA LYS A 185 6.76 -0.15 -22.35
C LYS A 185 8.22 0.23 -22.64
N MET A 186 8.76 1.21 -21.90
CA MET A 186 10.15 1.63 -22.10
C MET A 186 11.16 0.63 -21.53
N SER A 187 10.75 -0.16 -20.53
CA SER A 187 11.58 -1.21 -19.92
C SER A 187 11.51 -2.54 -20.69
N ALA A 188 10.52 -2.71 -21.55
CA ALA A 188 10.38 -3.93 -22.36
C ALA A 188 11.44 -3.98 -23.46
N CYS A 189 12.06 -5.15 -23.61
CA CYS A 189 12.95 -5.45 -24.74
C CYS A 189 12.14 -5.67 -26.01
N PRO A 190 12.66 -5.34 -27.22
CA PRO A 190 12.06 -5.75 -28.47
C PRO A 190 11.90 -7.27 -28.50
N LEU A 191 10.71 -7.76 -28.85
CA LEU A 191 10.51 -9.18 -29.10
C LEU A 191 11.31 -9.55 -30.35
N CYS A 192 12.21 -10.53 -30.24
CA CYS A 192 12.87 -11.10 -31.42
C CYS A 192 11.82 -11.80 -32.29
N PRO A 193 11.87 -11.63 -33.65
CA PRO A 193 10.90 -12.25 -34.56
C PRO A 193 10.98 -13.79 -34.67
N SER A 194 11.71 -14.46 -33.79
CA SER A 194 12.06 -15.89 -33.89
C SER A 194 11.34 -16.82 -32.88
N ASP A 195 10.33 -16.34 -32.16
CA ASP A 195 9.58 -17.15 -31.17
C ASP A 195 8.15 -17.50 -31.64
N GLU A 196 7.96 -17.66 -32.98
CA GLU A 196 6.77 -18.30 -33.58
C GLU A 196 6.98 -19.79 -33.85
#